data_2587d468f783c5f5c943a335d23f7dde
#
_entry.id   2587d468f783c5f5c943a335d23f7dde
#
_cell.length_a   1.000
_cell.length_b   1.000
_cell.length_c   1.000
_cell.angle_alpha   90.00
_cell.angle_beta   90.00
_cell.angle_gamma   90.00
#
_symmetry.space_group_name_H-M   'P 1'
#
loop_
_entity.id
_entity.type
_entity.pdbx_description
1 polymer ?
#
loop_
_entity_poly.entity_id
_entity_poly.type
_entity_poly.pdbx_seq_one_letter_code
_entity_poly.pdbx_strand_id
1 'polypeptide(L)'
;ALLGARHEEIALVENATRAWDMAFYALPLRAGDRILTTTSEYASNVIAFLQLAGRSGVQIEVVPDDPDGQLDVGALRELLDERVKLIAVNHVPTHNGLVNPAAEIGKVAREAGVPYLLDACQSVGQLPVDVRQIGCDLLSATGRKFLRGPRGTGFLYVSAPFLERLDPPFLDLYAAEWTAPDSYTVRPDARRFESWESSLACRLGLAAAVDYALGLGLEAIEERVTALAAELRERLRAIPGVTVHDRGARQCGIVTFSVAGHGAGEVAEALAARKVNVSLSAPEAARHDFERHGLPVLVRASPHYYNTGDELAALCQVVERLAR
;
A
#
# COMPACT_ATOMS: atom_id res chain seq x y z
N ALA A 1 -12.80 -7.24 12.37
CA ALA A 1 -11.68 -8.02 12.96
C ALA A 1 -10.36 -7.68 12.25
N LEU A 2 -10.23 -7.87 10.92
CA LEU A 2 -8.96 -7.70 10.18
C LEU A 2 -8.25 -6.35 10.41
N LEU A 3 -9.01 -5.26 10.54
CA LEU A 3 -8.50 -3.89 10.66
C LEU A 3 -8.81 -3.23 12.01
N GLY A 4 -9.43 -3.91 12.97
CA GLY A 4 -9.94 -3.27 14.17
C GLY A 4 -11.10 -2.28 13.93
N ALA A 5 -11.68 -2.28 12.71
CA ALA A 5 -12.76 -1.40 12.30
C ALA A 5 -14.16 -2.00 12.55
N ARG A 6 -15.17 -1.15 12.61
CA ARG A 6 -16.59 -1.56 12.61
C ARG A 6 -17.04 -1.80 11.16
N HIS A 7 -18.09 -2.59 10.96
CA HIS A 7 -18.57 -2.93 9.60
C HIS A 7 -19.10 -1.73 8.82
N GLU A 8 -19.72 -0.75 9.49
CA GLU A 8 -20.20 0.49 8.89
C GLU A 8 -19.10 1.45 8.45
N GLU A 9 -17.85 1.19 8.86
CA GLU A 9 -16.68 1.96 8.45
C GLU A 9 -15.98 1.35 7.20
N ILE A 10 -16.50 0.25 6.65
CA ILE A 10 -15.90 -0.45 5.51
C ILE A 10 -16.82 -0.38 4.28
N ALA A 11 -16.23 0.00 3.15
CA ALA A 11 -16.80 -0.15 1.82
C ALA A 11 -16.06 -1.20 1.02
N LEU A 12 -16.77 -2.13 0.38
CA LEU A 12 -16.20 -3.15 -0.50
C LEU A 12 -16.21 -2.66 -1.94
N VAL A 13 -15.03 -2.62 -2.55
CA VAL A 13 -14.82 -2.12 -3.92
C VAL A 13 -13.99 -3.10 -4.74
N GLU A 14 -13.81 -2.83 -6.03
CA GLU A 14 -13.20 -3.75 -6.98
C GLU A 14 -11.69 -3.93 -6.80
N ASN A 15 -11.02 -2.92 -6.23
CA ASN A 15 -9.56 -2.93 -6.01
C ASN A 15 -9.12 -1.74 -5.14
N ALA A 16 -7.84 -1.74 -4.71
CA ALA A 16 -7.30 -0.66 -3.88
C ALA A 16 -7.24 0.69 -4.59
N THR A 17 -6.99 0.73 -5.90
CA THR A 17 -6.99 2.00 -6.65
C THR A 17 -8.37 2.64 -6.61
N ARG A 18 -9.43 1.84 -6.83
CA ARG A 18 -10.81 2.35 -6.69
C ARG A 18 -11.11 2.83 -5.27
N ALA A 19 -10.70 2.07 -4.24
CA ALA A 19 -10.83 2.48 -2.85
C ALA A 19 -10.13 3.83 -2.59
N TRP A 20 -8.89 3.94 -3.06
CA TRP A 20 -8.07 5.12 -2.88
C TRP A 20 -8.64 6.35 -3.59
N ASP A 21 -9.00 6.19 -4.88
CA ASP A 21 -9.59 7.27 -5.69
C ASP A 21 -10.92 7.76 -5.09
N MET A 22 -11.79 6.85 -4.65
CA MET A 22 -13.06 7.21 -4.02
C MET A 22 -12.85 8.03 -2.75
N ALA A 23 -11.85 7.70 -1.92
CA ALA A 23 -11.49 8.46 -0.74
C ALA A 23 -10.84 9.80 -1.09
N PHE A 24 -9.86 9.79 -2.00
CA PHE A 24 -9.05 10.95 -2.35
C PHE A 24 -9.88 12.05 -3.04
N TYR A 25 -10.67 11.69 -4.05
CA TYR A 25 -11.50 12.66 -4.78
C TYR A 25 -12.76 13.09 -4.01
N ALA A 26 -13.08 12.44 -2.89
CA ALA A 26 -14.13 12.88 -1.98
C ALA A 26 -13.71 14.04 -1.06
N LEU A 27 -12.39 14.33 -0.98
CA LEU A 27 -11.87 15.40 -0.12
C LEU A 27 -12.10 16.77 -0.76
N PRO A 28 -12.57 17.77 0.02
CA PRO A 28 -12.90 19.12 -0.49
C PRO A 28 -11.64 19.99 -0.64
N LEU A 29 -10.65 19.51 -1.39
CA LEU A 29 -9.36 20.18 -1.62
C LEU A 29 -9.48 21.31 -2.63
N ARG A 30 -8.77 22.42 -2.40
CA ARG A 30 -8.83 23.68 -3.16
C ARG A 30 -7.47 24.17 -3.57
N ALA A 31 -7.44 25.16 -4.46
CA ALA A 31 -6.21 25.82 -4.88
C ALA A 31 -5.43 26.37 -3.67
N GLY A 32 -4.13 26.07 -3.63
CA GLY A 32 -3.24 26.46 -2.55
C GLY A 32 -3.17 25.49 -1.37
N ASP A 33 -4.12 24.52 -1.27
CA ASP A 33 -4.02 23.44 -0.29
C ASP A 33 -2.80 22.55 -0.61
N ARG A 34 -2.18 21.98 0.44
CA ARG A 34 -1.00 21.12 0.32
C ARG A 34 -1.36 19.69 0.71
N ILE A 35 -0.80 18.75 -0.04
CA ILE A 35 -0.80 17.32 0.26
C ILE A 35 0.62 16.90 0.56
N LEU A 36 0.86 16.29 1.73
CA LEU A 36 2.14 15.71 2.08
C LEU A 36 2.13 14.21 1.78
N THR A 37 3.17 13.72 1.09
CA THR A 37 3.32 12.32 0.71
C THR A 37 4.76 11.83 0.90
N THR A 38 5.03 10.55 0.64
CA THR A 38 6.35 9.92 0.80
C THR A 38 7.09 9.76 -0.53
N THR A 39 8.41 9.71 -0.48
CA THR A 39 9.28 9.40 -1.64
C THR A 39 8.92 8.03 -2.25
N SER A 40 8.57 7.06 -1.43
CA SER A 40 8.27 5.69 -1.85
C SER A 40 6.83 5.48 -2.37
N GLU A 41 6.09 6.58 -2.68
CA GLU A 41 4.68 6.51 -3.04
C GLU A 41 4.40 5.74 -4.34
N TYR A 42 3.25 5.07 -4.36
CA TYR A 42 2.83 4.26 -5.49
C TYR A 42 2.33 5.13 -6.66
N ALA A 43 2.74 4.77 -7.88
CA ALA A 43 2.47 5.55 -9.08
C ALA A 43 1.00 5.92 -9.31
N SER A 44 0.04 5.01 -9.03
CA SER A 44 -1.39 5.34 -9.20
C SER A 44 -1.82 6.47 -8.28
N ASN A 45 -1.31 6.51 -7.05
CA ASN A 45 -1.61 7.57 -6.09
C ASN A 45 -0.98 8.89 -6.54
N VAL A 46 0.28 8.86 -7.00
CA VAL A 46 0.97 10.04 -7.56
C VAL A 46 0.25 10.57 -8.80
N ILE A 47 -0.23 9.71 -9.69
CA ILE A 47 -1.00 10.14 -10.87
C ILE A 47 -2.28 10.87 -10.46
N ALA A 48 -2.98 10.39 -9.43
CA ALA A 48 -4.17 11.07 -8.91
C ALA A 48 -3.80 12.44 -8.27
N PHE A 49 -2.69 12.53 -7.52
CA PHE A 49 -2.17 13.80 -7.02
C PHE A 49 -1.91 14.80 -8.15
N LEU A 50 -1.17 14.37 -9.18
CA LEU A 50 -0.83 15.22 -10.32
C LEU A 50 -2.07 15.65 -11.11
N GLN A 51 -3.05 14.75 -11.26
CA GLN A 51 -4.31 15.07 -11.91
C GLN A 51 -5.08 16.14 -11.13
N LEU A 52 -5.19 16.00 -9.80
CA LEU A 52 -5.86 16.98 -8.96
C LEU A 52 -5.11 18.32 -8.95
N ALA A 53 -3.78 18.29 -8.82
CA ALA A 53 -2.96 19.49 -8.88
C ALA A 53 -3.17 20.27 -10.18
N GLY A 54 -3.20 19.59 -11.33
CA GLY A 54 -3.46 20.19 -12.63
C GLY A 54 -4.87 20.78 -12.81
N ARG A 55 -5.88 20.23 -12.08
CA ARG A 55 -7.27 20.69 -12.17
C ARG A 55 -7.61 21.80 -11.17
N SER A 56 -7.08 21.73 -9.96
CA SER A 56 -7.50 22.57 -8.84
C SER A 56 -6.42 23.49 -8.29
N GLY A 57 -5.15 23.33 -8.67
CA GLY A 57 -4.03 24.10 -8.12
C GLY A 57 -3.60 23.68 -6.70
N VAL A 58 -3.95 22.47 -6.28
CA VAL A 58 -3.41 21.83 -5.06
C VAL A 58 -1.90 21.59 -5.25
N GLN A 59 -1.12 21.74 -4.19
CA GLN A 59 0.31 21.54 -4.17
C GLN A 59 0.65 20.17 -3.58
N ILE A 60 1.56 19.44 -4.23
CA ILE A 60 2.05 18.15 -3.76
C ILE A 60 3.45 18.33 -3.22
N GLU A 61 3.70 17.85 -2.01
CA GLU A 61 5.00 17.93 -1.39
C GLU A 61 5.44 16.59 -0.84
N VAL A 62 6.64 16.17 -1.24
CA VAL A 62 7.24 14.92 -0.79
C VAL A 62 8.02 15.19 0.49
N VAL A 63 7.62 14.52 1.58
CA VAL A 63 8.33 14.57 2.85
C VAL A 63 9.69 13.88 2.67
N PRO A 64 10.79 14.45 3.18
CA PRO A 64 12.09 13.78 3.17
C PRO A 64 12.08 12.40 3.83
N ASP A 65 13.01 11.55 3.41
CA ASP A 65 13.26 10.28 4.06
C ASP A 65 14.22 10.47 5.24
N ASP A 66 14.08 9.64 6.27
CA ASP A 66 15.04 9.48 7.34
C ASP A 66 16.31 8.72 6.85
N PRO A 67 17.37 8.58 7.67
CA PRO A 67 18.58 7.85 7.29
C PRO A 67 18.35 6.38 6.89
N ASP A 68 17.27 5.75 7.38
CA ASP A 68 16.90 4.38 7.03
C ASP A 68 16.06 4.31 5.74
N GLY A 69 15.64 5.45 5.19
CA GLY A 69 14.85 5.57 3.95
C GLY A 69 13.33 5.50 4.14
N GLN A 70 12.85 5.56 5.38
CA GLN A 70 11.44 5.70 5.71
C GLN A 70 11.05 7.18 5.69
N LEU A 71 9.76 7.50 5.63
CA LEU A 71 9.31 8.87 5.80
C LEU A 71 9.80 9.44 7.14
N ASP A 72 10.53 10.57 7.11
CA ASP A 72 11.01 11.26 8.31
C ASP A 72 9.85 11.95 9.04
N VAL A 73 9.49 11.42 10.22
CA VAL A 73 8.40 11.96 11.05
C VAL A 73 8.74 13.34 11.62
N GLY A 74 10.03 13.65 11.84
CA GLY A 74 10.50 14.97 12.24
C GLY A 74 10.28 16.00 11.13
N ALA A 75 10.74 15.69 9.93
CA ALA A 75 10.52 16.52 8.74
C ALA A 75 9.03 16.69 8.42
N LEU A 76 8.21 15.62 8.61
CA LEU A 76 6.76 15.73 8.48
C LEU A 76 6.19 16.82 9.42
N ARG A 77 6.62 16.85 10.68
CA ARG A 77 6.16 17.87 11.64
C ARG A 77 6.55 19.28 11.23
N GLU A 78 7.77 19.46 10.71
CA GLU A 78 8.27 20.77 10.26
C GLU A 78 7.53 21.31 9.02
N LEU A 79 7.02 20.42 8.16
CA LEU A 79 6.27 20.78 6.95
C LEU A 79 4.80 21.14 7.20
N LEU A 80 4.27 20.90 8.42
CA LEU A 80 2.88 21.20 8.74
C LEU A 80 2.63 22.70 8.86
N ASP A 81 1.66 23.18 8.12
CA ASP A 81 1.07 24.51 8.24
C ASP A 81 -0.46 24.45 7.98
N GLU A 82 -1.13 25.59 8.03
CA GLU A 82 -2.59 25.66 7.84
C GLU A 82 -3.05 25.29 6.42
N ARG A 83 -2.14 25.24 5.44
CA ARG A 83 -2.44 24.82 4.07
C ARG A 83 -2.38 23.32 3.89
N VAL A 84 -1.74 22.57 4.81
CA VAL A 84 -1.72 21.10 4.73
C VAL A 84 -3.10 20.56 5.06
N LYS A 85 -3.74 19.94 4.06
CA LYS A 85 -5.12 19.40 4.15
C LYS A 85 -5.19 17.89 4.02
N LEU A 86 -4.07 17.23 3.69
CA LEU A 86 -4.00 15.79 3.61
C LEU A 86 -2.55 15.32 3.83
N ILE A 87 -2.39 14.28 4.63
CA ILE A 87 -1.22 13.41 4.64
C ILE A 87 -1.65 12.10 3.98
N ALA A 88 -1.02 11.74 2.85
CA ALA A 88 -1.36 10.53 2.10
C ALA A 88 -0.08 9.75 1.82
N VAL A 89 0.03 8.54 2.39
CA VAL A 89 1.24 7.73 2.31
C VAL A 89 0.94 6.26 2.09
N ASN A 90 1.83 5.54 1.43
CA ASN A 90 1.81 4.10 1.42
C ASN A 90 2.47 3.53 2.70
N HIS A 91 1.85 2.52 3.29
CA HIS A 91 2.41 1.83 4.46
C HIS A 91 3.63 0.99 4.07
N VAL A 92 3.50 0.25 2.98
CA VAL A 92 4.55 -0.60 2.40
C VAL A 92 4.61 -0.32 0.90
N PRO A 93 5.75 0.15 0.38
CA PRO A 93 5.91 0.38 -1.05
C PRO A 93 5.91 -0.92 -1.86
N THR A 94 5.58 -0.81 -3.15
CA THR A 94 5.50 -2.00 -4.01
C THR A 94 6.88 -2.51 -4.48
N HIS A 95 7.91 -1.72 -4.34
CA HIS A 95 9.21 -1.90 -5.01
C HIS A 95 10.37 -2.10 -4.05
N ASN A 96 10.14 -2.15 -2.74
CA ASN A 96 11.16 -2.52 -1.76
C ASN A 96 10.52 -3.01 -0.44
N GLY A 97 11.36 -3.55 0.47
CA GLY A 97 10.91 -4.15 1.73
C GLY A 97 10.57 -3.16 2.85
N LEU A 98 10.67 -1.87 2.61
CA LEU A 98 10.42 -0.79 3.56
C LEU A 98 9.03 -0.88 4.21
N VAL A 99 8.94 -0.54 5.49
CA VAL A 99 7.67 -0.29 6.19
C VAL A 99 7.68 1.12 6.76
N ASN A 100 6.85 2.01 6.23
CA ASN A 100 6.73 3.37 6.74
C ASN A 100 6.13 3.37 8.17
N PRO A 101 6.52 4.33 9.04
CA PRO A 101 6.09 4.40 10.43
C PRO A 101 4.64 4.94 10.55
N ALA A 102 3.66 4.14 10.08
CA ALA A 102 2.27 4.57 9.91
C ALA A 102 1.61 5.08 11.20
N ALA A 103 1.92 4.48 12.36
CA ALA A 103 1.34 4.89 13.64
C ALA A 103 1.91 6.24 14.12
N GLU A 104 3.21 6.47 13.93
CA GLU A 104 3.89 7.73 14.25
C GLU A 104 3.38 8.86 13.34
N ILE A 105 3.20 8.59 12.05
CA ILE A 105 2.58 9.52 11.08
C ILE A 105 1.15 9.84 11.52
N GLY A 106 0.36 8.83 11.89
CA GLY A 106 -1.01 9.01 12.37
C GLY A 106 -1.09 9.82 13.68
N LYS A 107 -0.10 9.69 14.57
CA LYS A 107 -0.01 10.53 15.75
C LYS A 107 0.20 12.00 15.36
N VAL A 108 1.11 12.27 14.43
CA VAL A 108 1.37 13.63 13.92
C VAL A 108 0.13 14.21 13.25
N ALA A 109 -0.54 13.43 12.38
CA ALA A 109 -1.74 13.84 11.70
C ALA A 109 -2.86 14.24 12.68
N ARG A 110 -3.11 13.41 13.70
CA ARG A 110 -4.11 13.71 14.75
C ARG A 110 -3.76 14.94 15.57
N GLU A 111 -2.51 15.10 15.98
CA GLU A 111 -2.03 16.27 16.74
C GLU A 111 -2.23 17.57 15.96
N ALA A 112 -2.05 17.50 14.63
CA ALA A 112 -2.25 18.64 13.72
C ALA A 112 -3.68 18.83 13.23
N GLY A 113 -4.58 17.87 13.47
CA GLY A 113 -5.95 17.87 12.94
C GLY A 113 -6.01 17.72 11.41
N VAL A 114 -4.96 17.15 10.80
CA VAL A 114 -4.85 16.92 9.35
C VAL A 114 -5.35 15.52 9.01
N PRO A 115 -6.23 15.36 8.01
CA PRO A 115 -6.68 14.05 7.51
C PRO A 115 -5.53 13.14 7.09
N TYR A 116 -5.64 11.84 7.41
CA TYR A 116 -4.64 10.84 7.08
C TYR A 116 -5.22 9.70 6.23
N LEU A 117 -4.77 9.60 4.97
CA LEU A 117 -5.07 8.52 4.02
C LEU A 117 -3.90 7.56 3.92
N LEU A 118 -4.11 6.29 4.30
CA LEU A 118 -3.10 5.24 4.26
C LEU A 118 -3.37 4.25 3.12
N ASP A 119 -2.41 4.09 2.21
CA ASP A 119 -2.41 2.95 1.29
C ASP A 119 -1.80 1.72 1.98
N ALA A 120 -2.65 0.81 2.41
CA ALA A 120 -2.27 -0.44 3.06
C ALA A 120 -2.29 -1.64 2.10
N CYS A 121 -2.23 -1.37 0.79
CA CYS A 121 -2.38 -2.38 -0.26
C CYS A 121 -1.35 -3.51 -0.18
N GLN A 122 -0.14 -3.23 0.27
CA GLN A 122 0.91 -4.24 0.45
C GLN A 122 1.02 -4.74 1.89
N SER A 123 0.56 -3.98 2.88
CA SER A 123 0.71 -4.37 4.29
C SER A 123 -0.38 -5.33 4.77
N VAL A 124 -1.64 -5.11 4.36
CA VAL A 124 -2.75 -5.97 4.81
C VAL A 124 -2.56 -7.41 4.31
N GLY A 125 -2.57 -8.35 5.24
CA GLY A 125 -2.38 -9.78 5.01
C GLY A 125 -0.94 -10.27 5.21
N GLN A 126 0.04 -9.38 5.35
CA GLN A 126 1.39 -9.75 5.80
C GLN A 126 1.79 -9.12 7.12
N LEU A 127 1.21 -7.96 7.47
CA LEU A 127 1.43 -7.26 8.73
C LEU A 127 0.07 -7.05 9.42
N PRO A 128 0.00 -7.08 10.76
CA PRO A 128 -1.16 -6.58 11.49
C PRO A 128 -1.38 -5.10 11.17
N VAL A 129 -2.60 -4.75 10.80
CA VAL A 129 -3.01 -3.38 10.48
C VAL A 129 -4.25 -3.07 11.31
N ASP A 130 -4.08 -2.26 12.37
CA ASP A 130 -5.16 -1.80 13.21
C ASP A 130 -5.35 -0.28 13.01
N VAL A 131 -6.48 0.11 12.42
CA VAL A 131 -6.77 1.50 12.08
C VAL A 131 -6.89 2.40 13.31
N ARG A 132 -7.22 1.85 14.49
CA ARG A 132 -7.32 2.59 15.74
C ARG A 132 -5.93 2.92 16.30
N GLN A 133 -5.01 1.96 16.22
CA GLN A 133 -3.63 2.15 16.63
C GLN A 133 -2.89 3.07 15.69
N ILE A 134 -3.04 2.87 14.37
CA ILE A 134 -2.46 3.73 13.34
C ILE A 134 -3.07 5.12 13.41
N GLY A 135 -4.39 5.21 13.60
CA GLY A 135 -5.10 6.48 13.69
C GLY A 135 -5.24 7.18 12.34
N CYS A 136 -5.38 6.43 11.27
CA CYS A 136 -5.76 6.97 9.97
C CYS A 136 -7.27 7.23 9.90
N ASP A 137 -7.66 8.23 9.10
CA ASP A 137 -9.07 8.51 8.81
C ASP A 137 -9.58 7.66 7.66
N LEU A 138 -8.70 7.33 6.72
CA LEU A 138 -8.97 6.61 5.50
C LEU A 138 -7.90 5.55 5.27
N LEU A 139 -8.31 4.36 4.77
CA LEU A 139 -7.37 3.32 4.38
C LEU A 139 -7.86 2.56 3.16
N SER A 140 -6.99 2.39 2.17
CA SER A 140 -7.25 1.54 1.00
C SER A 140 -6.47 0.23 1.03
N ALA A 141 -7.10 -0.86 0.58
CA ALA A 141 -6.43 -2.15 0.44
C ALA A 141 -7.05 -3.03 -0.67
N THR A 142 -6.35 -4.10 -1.06
CA THR A 142 -6.82 -5.06 -2.07
C THR A 142 -6.76 -6.50 -1.56
N GLY A 143 -7.73 -7.32 -1.98
CA GLY A 143 -7.79 -8.72 -1.55
C GLY A 143 -6.75 -9.63 -2.18
N ARG A 144 -6.32 -9.37 -3.41
CA ARG A 144 -5.49 -10.28 -4.23
C ARG A 144 -4.01 -10.38 -3.87
N LYS A 145 -3.49 -9.49 -3.00
CA LYS A 145 -2.07 -9.49 -2.61
C LYS A 145 -1.85 -10.44 -1.42
N PHE A 146 -1.31 -9.98 -0.34
CA PHE A 146 -0.97 -10.83 0.81
C PHE A 146 -2.18 -11.47 1.51
N LEU A 147 -3.40 -10.95 1.32
CA LEU A 147 -4.62 -11.66 1.75
C LEU A 147 -4.95 -12.89 0.91
N ARG A 148 -4.41 -13.03 -0.32
CA ARG A 148 -4.66 -14.16 -1.22
C ARG A 148 -6.13 -14.31 -1.65
N GLY A 149 -6.90 -13.23 -1.56
CA GLY A 149 -8.28 -13.16 -2.04
C GLY A 149 -8.38 -13.04 -3.57
N PRO A 150 -9.58 -13.12 -4.13
CA PRO A 150 -9.80 -13.01 -5.57
C PRO A 150 -9.37 -11.64 -6.12
N ARG A 151 -9.02 -11.61 -7.42
CA ARG A 151 -8.95 -10.35 -8.19
C ARG A 151 -10.35 -9.74 -8.28
N GLY A 152 -10.43 -8.43 -8.43
CA GLY A 152 -11.71 -7.72 -8.43
C GLY A 152 -12.26 -7.49 -7.02
N THR A 153 -11.40 -7.53 -6.00
CA THR A 153 -11.76 -7.22 -4.61
C THR A 153 -10.77 -6.25 -3.99
N GLY A 154 -11.32 -5.29 -3.25
CA GLY A 154 -10.63 -4.33 -2.42
C GLY A 154 -11.60 -3.78 -1.38
N PHE A 155 -11.11 -2.94 -0.53
CA PHE A 155 -11.93 -2.25 0.46
C PHE A 155 -11.34 -0.89 0.82
N LEU A 156 -12.25 -0.01 1.19
CA LEU A 156 -11.99 1.30 1.76
C LEU A 156 -12.46 1.30 3.23
N TYR A 157 -11.58 1.68 4.13
CA TYR A 157 -11.96 2.07 5.48
C TYR A 157 -12.14 3.59 5.53
N VAL A 158 -13.22 4.04 6.17
CA VAL A 158 -13.50 5.44 6.49
C VAL A 158 -13.86 5.53 7.95
N SER A 159 -13.12 6.29 8.74
CA SER A 159 -13.47 6.50 10.14
C SER A 159 -14.82 7.22 10.25
N ALA A 160 -15.70 6.76 11.15
CA ALA A 160 -17.05 7.32 11.27
C ALA A 160 -17.08 8.85 11.51
N PRO A 161 -16.19 9.43 12.36
CA PRO A 161 -16.16 10.88 12.54
C PRO A 161 -15.73 11.65 11.27
N PHE A 162 -15.02 11.00 10.37
CA PHE A 162 -14.53 11.64 9.13
C PHE A 162 -15.51 11.54 7.97
N LEU A 163 -16.46 10.60 8.03
CA LEU A 163 -17.38 10.29 6.94
C LEU A 163 -18.18 11.50 6.45
N GLU A 164 -18.63 12.38 7.36
CA GLU A 164 -19.41 13.56 7.02
C GLU A 164 -18.64 14.68 6.30
N ARG A 165 -17.30 14.56 6.30
CA ARG A 165 -16.39 15.50 5.62
C ARG A 165 -16.16 15.14 4.16
N LEU A 166 -16.69 14.01 3.71
CA LEU A 166 -16.44 13.46 2.38
C LEU A 166 -17.67 13.56 1.49
N ASP A 167 -17.45 14.02 0.26
CA ASP A 167 -18.45 14.02 -0.81
C ASP A 167 -18.06 12.96 -1.85
N PRO A 168 -18.76 11.81 -1.90
CA PRO A 168 -18.39 10.73 -2.83
C PRO A 168 -18.38 11.21 -4.28
N PRO A 169 -17.31 10.97 -5.05
CA PRO A 169 -17.20 11.46 -6.43
C PRO A 169 -18.18 10.78 -7.39
N PHE A 170 -18.75 9.65 -6.99
CA PHE A 170 -19.75 8.90 -7.74
C PHE A 170 -20.82 8.37 -6.77
N LEU A 171 -22.07 8.53 -7.14
CA LEU A 171 -23.22 8.00 -6.41
C LEU A 171 -24.10 7.20 -7.37
N ASP A 172 -24.73 6.16 -6.84
CA ASP A 172 -25.76 5.39 -7.52
C ASP A 172 -26.89 5.04 -6.53
N LEU A 173 -27.83 4.21 -6.93
CA LEU A 173 -28.99 3.80 -6.12
C LEU A 173 -28.60 2.97 -4.87
N TYR A 174 -27.37 2.45 -4.79
CA TYR A 174 -26.89 1.78 -3.60
C TYR A 174 -26.28 2.77 -2.60
N ALA A 175 -25.57 3.76 -3.11
CA ALA A 175 -24.86 4.78 -2.33
C ALA A 175 -25.79 5.88 -1.79
N ALA A 176 -26.91 6.15 -2.50
CA ALA A 176 -27.86 7.20 -2.13
C ALA A 176 -29.29 6.81 -2.49
N GLU A 177 -30.25 7.38 -1.75
CA GLU A 177 -31.68 7.28 -2.02
C GLU A 177 -32.17 8.53 -2.76
N TRP A 178 -32.85 8.37 -3.88
CA TRP A 178 -33.52 9.46 -4.58
C TRP A 178 -34.84 9.77 -3.88
N THR A 179 -34.87 10.83 -3.06
CA THR A 179 -35.95 11.13 -2.13
C THR A 179 -37.04 12.04 -2.70
N ALA A 180 -36.73 12.83 -3.73
CA ALA A 180 -37.67 13.67 -4.47
C ALA A 180 -37.15 13.95 -5.88
N PRO A 181 -37.95 14.53 -6.83
CA PRO A 181 -37.49 14.77 -8.20
C PRO A 181 -36.16 15.51 -8.33
N ASP A 182 -35.80 16.35 -7.36
CA ASP A 182 -34.63 17.24 -7.34
C ASP A 182 -33.70 17.00 -6.11
N SER A 183 -33.92 15.92 -5.36
CA SER A 183 -33.12 15.66 -4.13
C SER A 183 -32.84 14.19 -3.88
N TYR A 184 -31.75 13.95 -3.21
CA TYR A 184 -31.34 12.62 -2.76
C TYR A 184 -30.70 12.70 -1.36
N THR A 185 -30.65 11.56 -0.67
CA THR A 185 -29.99 11.41 0.62
C THR A 185 -28.91 10.34 0.52
N VAL A 186 -27.68 10.71 0.86
CA VAL A 186 -26.54 9.80 0.84
C VAL A 186 -26.57 8.86 2.04
N ARG A 187 -26.17 7.60 1.87
CA ARG A 187 -26.05 6.64 2.98
C ARG A 187 -25.21 7.18 4.13
N PRO A 188 -25.59 6.89 5.39
CA PRO A 188 -24.89 7.41 6.58
C PRO A 188 -23.61 6.63 6.95
N ASP A 189 -23.21 5.65 6.16
CA ASP A 189 -22.07 4.76 6.42
C ASP A 189 -21.09 4.69 5.23
N ALA A 190 -19.96 4.00 5.39
CA ALA A 190 -18.92 3.91 4.36
C ALA A 190 -19.40 3.23 3.06
N ARG A 191 -20.49 2.47 3.10
CA ARG A 191 -21.10 1.87 1.90
C ARG A 191 -21.59 2.88 0.87
N ARG A 192 -21.60 4.19 1.20
CA ARG A 192 -21.80 5.28 0.21
C ARG A 192 -20.70 5.31 -0.86
N PHE A 193 -19.59 4.60 -0.65
CA PHE A 193 -18.49 4.44 -1.61
C PHE A 193 -18.56 3.14 -2.41
N GLU A 194 -19.57 2.30 -2.18
CA GLU A 194 -19.83 1.09 -2.96
C GLU A 194 -20.72 1.39 -4.17
N SER A 195 -20.77 0.44 -5.11
CA SER A 195 -21.69 0.46 -6.26
C SER A 195 -22.71 -0.67 -6.13
N TRP A 196 -23.88 -0.46 -6.74
CA TRP A 196 -24.94 -1.45 -6.78
C TRP A 196 -24.48 -2.78 -7.38
N GLU A 197 -23.83 -2.72 -8.54
CA GLU A 197 -23.36 -3.92 -9.23
C GLU A 197 -21.97 -4.31 -8.71
N SER A 198 -21.88 -5.51 -8.19
CA SER A 198 -20.60 -6.07 -7.69
C SER A 198 -20.61 -7.60 -7.72
N SER A 199 -19.44 -8.22 -7.82
CA SER A 199 -19.31 -9.68 -7.81
C SER A 199 -19.48 -10.26 -6.40
N LEU A 200 -20.65 -10.83 -6.11
CA LEU A 200 -20.91 -11.52 -4.84
C LEU A 200 -19.95 -12.70 -4.64
N ALA A 201 -19.63 -13.46 -5.70
CA ALA A 201 -18.69 -14.56 -5.62
C ALA A 201 -17.29 -14.10 -5.17
N CYS A 202 -16.81 -12.96 -5.71
CA CYS A 202 -15.54 -12.39 -5.29
C CYS A 202 -15.59 -11.84 -3.86
N ARG A 203 -16.70 -11.23 -3.43
CA ARG A 203 -16.88 -10.78 -2.04
C ARG A 203 -16.84 -11.94 -1.06
N LEU A 204 -17.53 -13.05 -1.36
CA LEU A 204 -17.48 -14.29 -0.55
C LEU A 204 -16.07 -14.89 -0.53
N GLY A 205 -15.37 -14.92 -1.68
CA GLY A 205 -13.99 -15.35 -1.76
C GLY A 205 -13.03 -14.48 -0.94
N LEU A 206 -13.25 -13.16 -0.90
CA LEU A 206 -12.49 -12.26 -0.04
C LEU A 206 -12.76 -12.55 1.44
N ALA A 207 -14.03 -12.75 1.82
CA ALA A 207 -14.39 -13.12 3.20
C ALA A 207 -13.69 -14.40 3.64
N ALA A 208 -13.73 -15.46 2.82
CA ALA A 208 -13.02 -16.70 3.08
C ALA A 208 -11.49 -16.52 3.23
N ALA A 209 -10.88 -15.65 2.41
CA ALA A 209 -9.47 -15.35 2.52
C ALA A 209 -9.12 -14.58 3.81
N VAL A 210 -9.99 -13.66 4.23
CA VAL A 210 -9.85 -12.94 5.52
C VAL A 210 -9.99 -13.90 6.69
N ASP A 211 -11.02 -14.75 6.69
CA ASP A 211 -11.25 -15.73 7.76
C ASP A 211 -10.07 -16.72 7.86
N TYR A 212 -9.51 -17.13 6.72
CA TYR A 212 -8.32 -17.98 6.67
C TYR A 212 -7.10 -17.29 7.31
N ALA A 213 -6.85 -16.02 6.97
CA ALA A 213 -5.73 -15.25 7.54
C ALA A 213 -5.92 -15.04 9.06
N LEU A 214 -7.14 -14.70 9.50
CA LEU A 214 -7.47 -14.55 10.92
C LEU A 214 -7.35 -15.90 11.69
N GLY A 215 -7.69 -17.01 11.05
CA GLY A 215 -7.53 -18.35 11.63
C GLY A 215 -6.08 -18.77 11.82
N LEU A 216 -5.15 -18.27 10.97
CA LEU A 216 -3.70 -18.45 11.17
C LEU A 216 -3.14 -17.50 12.24
N GLY A 217 -3.74 -16.33 12.42
CA GLY A 217 -3.23 -15.24 13.25
C GLY A 217 -2.32 -14.28 12.48
N LEU A 218 -2.64 -12.99 12.52
CA LEU A 218 -1.91 -11.98 11.75
C LEU A 218 -0.48 -11.81 12.23
N GLU A 219 -0.25 -11.91 13.54
CA GLU A 219 1.08 -11.85 14.16
C GLU A 219 1.95 -13.05 13.76
N ALA A 220 1.37 -14.25 13.71
CA ALA A 220 2.08 -15.44 13.25
C ALA A 220 2.43 -15.37 11.74
N ILE A 221 1.55 -14.76 10.94
CA ILE A 221 1.83 -14.47 9.52
C ILE A 221 2.98 -13.48 9.39
N GLU A 222 2.96 -12.37 10.14
CA GLU A 222 4.03 -11.38 10.15
C GLU A 222 5.37 -12.03 10.52
N GLU A 223 5.43 -12.73 11.65
CA GLU A 223 6.63 -13.40 12.13
C GLU A 223 7.21 -14.33 11.06
N ARG A 224 6.37 -15.16 10.45
CA ARG A 224 6.81 -16.10 9.42
C ARG A 224 7.28 -15.41 8.15
N VAL A 225 6.55 -14.42 7.65
CA VAL A 225 6.88 -13.71 6.40
C VAL A 225 8.16 -12.90 6.56
N THR A 226 8.31 -12.19 7.68
CA THR A 226 9.51 -11.38 7.95
C THR A 226 10.74 -12.24 8.17
N ALA A 227 10.61 -13.39 8.85
CA ALA A 227 11.71 -14.35 9.03
C ALA A 227 12.20 -14.91 7.68
N LEU A 228 11.29 -15.34 6.80
CA LEU A 228 11.64 -15.82 5.46
C LEU A 228 12.31 -14.72 4.61
N ALA A 229 11.79 -13.50 4.67
CA ALA A 229 12.36 -12.39 3.93
C ALA A 229 13.74 -11.97 4.47
N ALA A 230 13.94 -11.98 5.78
CA ALA A 230 15.24 -11.74 6.41
C ALA A 230 16.28 -12.79 5.98
N GLU A 231 15.93 -14.07 6.06
CA GLU A 231 16.77 -15.18 5.57
C GLU A 231 17.13 -15.02 4.09
N LEU A 232 16.15 -14.65 3.24
CA LEU A 232 16.42 -14.44 1.81
C LEU A 232 17.38 -13.27 1.60
N ARG A 233 17.23 -12.16 2.32
CA ARG A 233 18.14 -11.01 2.24
C ARG A 233 19.56 -11.39 2.64
N GLU A 234 19.73 -12.13 3.72
CA GLU A 234 21.06 -12.60 4.18
C GLU A 234 21.73 -13.51 3.14
N ARG A 235 20.99 -14.49 2.62
CA ARG A 235 21.50 -15.41 1.58
C ARG A 235 21.89 -14.65 0.30
N LEU A 236 21.09 -13.69 -0.15
CA LEU A 236 21.38 -12.88 -1.33
C LEU A 236 22.60 -11.99 -1.13
N ARG A 237 22.75 -11.33 0.04
CA ARG A 237 23.94 -10.52 0.38
C ARG A 237 25.23 -11.32 0.43
N ALA A 238 25.16 -12.62 0.73
CA ALA A 238 26.30 -13.51 0.76
C ALA A 238 26.82 -13.89 -0.65
N ILE A 239 26.05 -13.63 -1.71
CA ILE A 239 26.44 -13.93 -3.10
C ILE A 239 27.25 -12.75 -3.66
N PRO A 240 28.52 -12.94 -4.04
CA PRO A 240 29.30 -11.88 -4.69
C PRO A 240 28.61 -11.37 -5.96
N GLY A 241 28.59 -10.05 -6.14
CA GLY A 241 27.93 -9.41 -7.29
C GLY A 241 26.40 -9.21 -7.14
N VAL A 242 25.81 -9.61 -6.02
CA VAL A 242 24.39 -9.32 -5.72
C VAL A 242 24.28 -8.15 -4.75
N THR A 243 23.40 -7.22 -5.08
CA THR A 243 23.05 -6.08 -4.20
C THR A 243 21.57 -6.19 -3.81
N VAL A 244 21.31 -6.22 -2.50
CA VAL A 244 19.94 -6.09 -1.94
C VAL A 244 19.64 -4.62 -1.73
N HIS A 245 18.52 -4.12 -2.27
CA HIS A 245 18.15 -2.70 -2.29
C HIS A 245 17.11 -2.31 -1.23
N ASP A 246 16.66 -3.26 -0.43
CA ASP A 246 15.67 -2.99 0.61
C ASP A 246 16.23 -2.07 1.69
N ARG A 247 15.44 -1.07 2.04
CA ARG A 247 15.70 -0.08 3.09
C ARG A 247 14.69 -0.24 4.23
N GLY A 248 14.80 0.60 5.24
CA GLY A 248 13.90 0.68 6.38
C GLY A 248 14.42 -0.04 7.61
N ALA A 249 14.27 0.58 8.78
CA ALA A 249 14.55 -0.04 10.08
C ALA A 249 13.63 -1.25 10.32
N ARG A 250 12.37 -1.17 9.88
CA ARG A 250 11.42 -2.29 9.81
C ARG A 250 11.23 -2.71 8.36
N GLN A 251 11.32 -4.02 8.12
CA GLN A 251 11.20 -4.58 6.78
C GLN A 251 10.12 -5.67 6.71
N CYS A 252 9.48 -5.78 5.55
CA CYS A 252 8.38 -6.73 5.28
C CYS A 252 8.82 -7.89 4.37
N GLY A 253 7.84 -8.66 3.88
CA GLY A 253 8.00 -9.82 3.00
C GLY A 253 8.41 -9.51 1.55
N ILE A 254 8.66 -8.25 1.18
CA ILE A 254 9.15 -7.90 -0.16
C ILE A 254 10.68 -7.79 -0.11
N VAL A 255 11.38 -8.48 -1.02
CA VAL A 255 12.84 -8.48 -1.13
C VAL A 255 13.22 -8.07 -2.54
N THR A 256 14.04 -7.02 -2.68
CA THR A 256 14.47 -6.53 -3.98
C THR A 256 16.00 -6.56 -4.12
N PHE A 257 16.44 -6.99 -5.30
CA PHE A 257 17.88 -7.15 -5.56
C PHE A 257 18.23 -6.95 -7.03
N SER A 258 19.50 -6.74 -7.28
CA SER A 258 20.13 -6.75 -8.61
C SER A 258 21.35 -7.67 -8.63
N VAL A 259 21.71 -8.14 -9.82
CA VAL A 259 22.89 -8.99 -10.05
C VAL A 259 23.82 -8.23 -11.01
N ALA A 260 25.07 -8.05 -10.62
CA ALA A 260 26.06 -7.34 -11.43
C ALA A 260 26.24 -8.02 -12.80
N GLY A 261 26.29 -7.23 -13.86
CA GLY A 261 26.44 -7.73 -15.23
C GLY A 261 25.17 -8.31 -15.87
N HIS A 262 24.04 -8.39 -15.13
CA HIS A 262 22.78 -8.93 -15.64
C HIS A 262 21.63 -7.94 -15.50
N GLY A 263 20.80 -7.84 -16.55
CA GLY A 263 19.54 -7.13 -16.48
C GLY A 263 18.52 -7.88 -15.60
N ALA A 264 17.65 -7.14 -14.92
CA ALA A 264 16.63 -7.76 -14.04
C ALA A 264 15.70 -8.74 -14.82
N GLY A 265 15.43 -8.48 -16.10
CA GLY A 265 14.68 -9.38 -16.98
C GLY A 265 15.37 -10.72 -17.18
N GLU A 266 16.68 -10.72 -17.47
CA GLU A 266 17.49 -11.95 -17.64
C GLU A 266 17.48 -12.80 -16.37
N VAL A 267 17.62 -12.15 -15.21
CA VAL A 267 17.56 -12.83 -13.90
C VAL A 267 16.19 -13.46 -13.68
N ALA A 268 15.11 -12.72 -13.99
CA ALA A 268 13.75 -13.23 -13.87
C ALA A 268 13.47 -14.41 -14.80
N GLU A 269 13.96 -14.38 -16.05
CA GLU A 269 13.85 -15.48 -17.02
C GLU A 269 14.61 -16.73 -16.55
N ALA A 270 15.84 -16.57 -16.04
CA ALA A 270 16.63 -17.67 -15.50
C ALA A 270 15.95 -18.34 -14.29
N LEU A 271 15.33 -17.53 -13.41
CA LEU A 271 14.53 -18.01 -12.28
C LEU A 271 13.26 -18.75 -12.76
N ALA A 272 12.52 -18.18 -13.72
CA ALA A 272 11.33 -18.78 -14.29
C ALA A 272 11.62 -20.13 -14.96
N ALA A 273 12.75 -20.29 -15.65
CA ALA A 273 13.21 -21.56 -16.23
C ALA A 273 13.41 -22.66 -15.15
N ARG A 274 13.56 -22.28 -13.89
CA ARG A 274 13.64 -23.15 -12.71
C ARG A 274 12.36 -23.19 -11.88
N LYS A 275 11.25 -22.67 -12.44
CA LYS A 275 9.91 -22.59 -11.79
C LYS A 275 9.93 -21.72 -10.52
N VAL A 276 10.84 -20.77 -10.44
CA VAL A 276 10.87 -19.73 -9.39
C VAL A 276 10.26 -18.45 -9.95
N ASN A 277 9.10 -18.06 -9.43
CA ASN A 277 8.38 -16.89 -9.89
C ASN A 277 8.83 -15.64 -9.10
N VAL A 278 9.27 -14.64 -9.82
CA VAL A 278 9.57 -13.31 -9.30
C VAL A 278 8.85 -12.25 -10.14
N SER A 279 8.89 -11.00 -9.71
CA SER A 279 8.44 -9.87 -10.52
C SER A 279 9.54 -8.85 -10.66
N LEU A 280 9.34 -7.86 -11.53
CA LEU A 280 10.24 -6.73 -11.68
C LEU A 280 9.66 -5.52 -10.96
N SER A 281 10.54 -4.72 -10.37
CA SER A 281 10.24 -3.38 -9.87
C SER A 281 10.97 -2.38 -10.74
N ALA A 282 10.22 -1.44 -11.32
CA ALA A 282 10.72 -0.46 -12.28
C ALA A 282 10.22 0.95 -11.93
N PRO A 283 10.86 2.02 -12.45
CA PRO A 283 10.54 3.41 -12.14
C PRO A 283 9.05 3.76 -12.32
N GLU A 284 8.37 3.11 -13.27
CA GLU A 284 6.95 3.34 -13.56
C GLU A 284 6.03 3.06 -12.36
N ALA A 285 6.50 2.27 -11.39
CA ALA A 285 5.74 1.94 -10.19
C ALA A 285 5.97 2.92 -9.02
N ALA A 286 7.13 3.61 -8.98
CA ALA A 286 7.53 4.49 -7.87
C ALA A 286 8.66 5.45 -8.31
N ARG A 287 8.37 6.30 -9.28
CA ARG A 287 9.36 7.16 -9.96
C ARG A 287 10.19 8.02 -9.00
N HIS A 288 9.57 8.64 -8.01
CA HIS A 288 10.28 9.49 -7.05
C HIS A 288 11.40 8.75 -6.33
N ASP A 289 11.15 7.51 -5.89
CA ASP A 289 12.13 6.71 -5.17
C ASP A 289 13.27 6.22 -6.09
N PHE A 290 12.91 5.74 -7.29
CA PHE A 290 13.89 5.28 -8.27
C PHE A 290 14.84 6.40 -8.72
N GLU A 291 14.32 7.58 -9.02
CA GLU A 291 15.12 8.74 -9.46
C GLU A 291 15.98 9.29 -8.32
N ARG A 292 15.40 9.43 -7.12
CA ARG A 292 16.11 9.95 -5.94
C ARG A 292 17.32 9.10 -5.55
N HIS A 293 17.20 7.79 -5.66
CA HIS A 293 18.24 6.84 -5.23
C HIS A 293 19.03 6.22 -6.39
N GLY A 294 18.77 6.63 -7.64
CA GLY A 294 19.44 6.10 -8.83
C GLY A 294 19.29 4.59 -8.98
N LEU A 295 18.11 4.04 -8.64
CA LEU A 295 17.89 2.61 -8.65
C LEU A 295 17.76 2.07 -10.09
N PRO A 296 18.38 0.92 -10.40
CA PRO A 296 18.10 0.20 -11.64
C PRO A 296 16.73 -0.48 -11.57
N VAL A 297 16.29 -1.10 -12.66
CA VAL A 297 15.19 -2.07 -12.58
C VAL A 297 15.61 -3.23 -11.69
N LEU A 298 14.78 -3.61 -10.73
CA LEU A 298 15.09 -4.58 -9.68
C LEU A 298 14.31 -5.87 -9.88
N VAL A 299 14.91 -6.99 -9.52
CA VAL A 299 14.20 -8.25 -9.30
C VAL A 299 13.52 -8.18 -7.94
N ARG A 300 12.22 -8.52 -7.89
CA ARG A 300 11.43 -8.55 -6.65
C ARG A 300 10.94 -9.96 -6.35
N ALA A 301 11.48 -10.54 -5.30
CA ALA A 301 10.95 -11.74 -4.65
C ALA A 301 10.00 -11.32 -3.52
N SER A 302 8.92 -12.06 -3.35
CA SER A 302 7.91 -11.77 -2.32
C SER A 302 7.54 -13.07 -1.60
N PRO A 303 8.43 -13.57 -0.72
CA PRO A 303 8.13 -14.76 0.08
C PRO A 303 6.87 -14.52 0.93
N HIS A 304 6.07 -15.57 1.02
CA HIS A 304 4.83 -15.58 1.76
C HIS A 304 4.89 -16.67 2.84
N TYR A 305 4.01 -16.65 3.83
CA TYR A 305 4.02 -17.60 4.96
C TYR A 305 3.98 -19.09 4.55
N TYR A 306 3.53 -19.43 3.35
CA TYR A 306 3.51 -20.80 2.84
C TYR A 306 4.82 -21.22 2.15
N ASN A 307 5.75 -20.30 1.91
CA ASN A 307 7.05 -20.66 1.34
C ASN A 307 7.96 -21.34 2.35
N THR A 308 8.94 -22.10 1.84
CA THR A 308 9.89 -22.87 2.62
C THR A 308 11.32 -22.36 2.44
N GLY A 309 12.22 -22.71 3.38
CA GLY A 309 13.65 -22.42 3.26
C GLY A 309 14.30 -23.06 2.02
N ASP A 310 13.80 -24.23 1.58
CA ASP A 310 14.28 -24.92 0.36
C ASP A 310 13.93 -24.13 -0.90
N GLU A 311 12.76 -23.49 -0.96
CA GLU A 311 12.38 -22.61 -2.08
C GLU A 311 13.24 -21.35 -2.13
N LEU A 312 13.60 -20.78 -0.97
CA LEU A 312 14.56 -19.67 -0.89
C LEU A 312 15.96 -20.11 -1.35
N ALA A 313 16.40 -21.31 -0.94
CA ALA A 313 17.66 -21.89 -1.39
C ALA A 313 17.69 -22.10 -2.90
N ALA A 314 16.59 -22.58 -3.49
CA ALA A 314 16.47 -22.79 -4.94
C ALA A 314 16.62 -21.45 -5.71
N LEU A 315 16.00 -20.37 -5.22
CA LEU A 315 16.19 -19.02 -5.79
C LEU A 315 17.66 -18.61 -5.73
N CYS A 316 18.29 -18.70 -4.55
CA CYS A 316 19.68 -18.29 -4.34
C CYS A 316 20.66 -19.09 -5.21
N GLN A 317 20.45 -20.39 -5.40
CA GLN A 317 21.28 -21.23 -6.28
C GLN A 317 21.26 -20.76 -7.74
N VAL A 318 20.12 -20.29 -8.24
CA VAL A 318 20.02 -19.73 -9.60
C VAL A 318 20.78 -18.41 -9.68
N VAL A 319 20.56 -17.52 -8.72
CA VAL A 319 21.22 -16.21 -8.65
C VAL A 319 22.75 -16.38 -8.53
N GLU A 320 23.23 -17.31 -7.70
CA GLU A 320 24.67 -17.59 -7.53
C GLU A 320 25.34 -18.07 -8.83
N ARG A 321 24.62 -18.86 -9.67
CA ARG A 321 25.14 -19.29 -10.97
C ARG A 321 25.26 -18.16 -11.97
N LEU A 322 24.36 -17.18 -11.92
CA LEU A 322 24.41 -16.00 -12.78
C LEU A 322 25.53 -15.04 -12.36
N ALA A 323 25.75 -14.92 -11.05
CA ALA A 323 26.76 -14.01 -10.49
C ALA A 323 28.22 -14.50 -10.65
N ARG A 324 28.43 -15.75 -11.10
CA ARG A 324 29.75 -16.32 -11.42
C ARG A 324 30.20 -15.97 -12.83
#